data_f682bb767c31a807f88e427c8d49643f
#
_entry.id   f682bb767c31a807f88e427c8d49643f
#
_cell.length_a   1.000
_cell.length_b   1.000
_cell.length_c   1.000
_cell.angle_alpha   90.00
_cell.angle_beta   90.00
_cell.angle_gamma   90.00
#
_symmetry.space_group_name_H-M   'P 1'
#
loop_
_entity.id
_entity.type
_entity.pdbx_description
1 polymer ?
#
loop_
_entity_poly.entity_id
_entity_poly.type
_entity_poly.pdbx_seq_one_letter_code
_entity_poly.pdbx_strand_id
1 'polypeptide(L)'
;MSLTTRLLCTAVVATLAASAAQAADWSDTSIGYRYGTKFAEPFGTNDIHKNILDLNHVSGYSYGSNFFNMDLLLSDKKDPSSPGSGSGASEVYIVYRHTLDLSKVTDSKFAFGPVRNLGLTAGFDANVKVDAGYNSRKQMLVLGPTLMMDVPGFLNVSLLALRESNAPYNKFSGTGTPRYNYKTHVMLTAAWGIPLGKLPLAFEGFANYIASKGKDEFGGATAPEFNFDGQVMLDLGAATGGTPNKFKMGLEYQYWRNKFGNPYKGPAGSGAFAKTPMIRAEYHF
;
A
#
# COMPACT_ATOMS: atom_id res chain seq x y z
N MET A 1 -13.30 24.11 -7.31
CA MET A 1 -13.69 23.57 -5.97
C MET A 1 -14.27 24.71 -5.17
N SER A 2 -15.53 24.59 -4.74
CA SER A 2 -16.20 25.65 -3.95
C SER A 2 -15.55 25.78 -2.56
N LEU A 3 -15.68 26.96 -1.94
CA LEU A 3 -15.16 27.24 -0.59
C LEU A 3 -15.69 26.23 0.45
N THR A 4 -16.94 25.81 0.29
CA THR A 4 -17.60 24.77 1.10
C THR A 4 -16.94 23.40 1.00
N THR A 5 -16.46 22.99 -0.20
CA THR A 5 -15.77 21.70 -0.38
C THR A 5 -14.38 21.74 0.27
N ARG A 6 -13.71 22.89 0.23
CA ARG A 6 -12.41 23.07 0.90
C ARG A 6 -12.54 23.04 2.43
N LEU A 7 -13.57 23.69 2.98
CA LEU A 7 -13.87 23.69 4.41
C LEU A 7 -14.27 22.30 4.93
N LEU A 8 -15.05 21.53 4.17
CA LEU A 8 -15.38 20.15 4.54
C LEU A 8 -14.15 19.22 4.52
N CYS A 9 -13.29 19.32 3.51
CA CYS A 9 -12.06 18.55 3.48
C CYS A 9 -11.11 18.92 4.62
N THR A 10 -11.01 20.21 4.96
CA THR A 10 -10.18 20.68 6.07
C THR A 10 -10.76 20.24 7.42
N ALA A 11 -12.08 20.26 7.58
CA ALA A 11 -12.75 19.79 8.81
C ALA A 11 -12.62 18.28 9.02
N VAL A 12 -12.73 17.49 7.95
CA VAL A 12 -12.53 16.01 8.01
C VAL A 12 -11.07 15.67 8.32
N VAL A 13 -10.11 16.38 7.74
CA VAL A 13 -8.69 16.19 8.07
C VAL A 13 -8.40 16.65 9.50
N ALA A 14 -8.99 17.73 9.97
CA ALA A 14 -8.83 18.23 11.35
C ALA A 14 -9.48 17.30 12.38
N THR A 15 -10.63 16.69 12.08
CA THR A 15 -11.27 15.69 12.97
C THR A 15 -10.52 14.38 12.99
N LEU A 16 -9.93 13.94 11.88
CA LEU A 16 -9.05 12.76 11.85
C LEU A 16 -7.73 13.02 12.58
N ALA A 17 -7.19 14.25 12.49
CA ALA A 17 -6.00 14.65 13.24
C ALA A 17 -6.28 14.82 14.75
N ALA A 18 -7.47 15.28 15.13
CA ALA A 18 -7.88 15.42 16.53
C ALA A 18 -8.14 14.06 17.21
N SER A 19 -8.60 13.04 16.47
CA SER A 19 -8.71 11.67 16.99
C SER A 19 -7.35 10.98 17.15
N ALA A 20 -6.32 11.42 16.43
CA ALA A 20 -4.94 10.98 16.64
C ALA A 20 -4.27 11.62 17.87
N ALA A 21 -4.88 12.63 18.48
CA ALA A 21 -4.40 13.29 19.71
C ALA A 21 -4.77 12.54 21.01
N GLN A 22 -5.53 11.45 20.97
CA GLN A 22 -5.54 10.49 22.07
C GLN A 22 -4.18 9.79 22.05
N ALA A 23 -3.45 9.86 23.16
CA ALA A 23 -2.16 9.21 23.31
C ALA A 23 -2.29 7.74 22.86
N ALA A 24 -1.46 7.33 21.92
CA ALA A 24 -1.42 5.94 21.49
C ALA A 24 -1.02 5.07 22.68
N ASP A 25 -1.72 3.96 22.90
CA ASP A 25 -1.34 2.99 23.94
C ASP A 25 0.01 2.36 23.61
N TRP A 26 0.30 2.23 22.32
CA TRP A 26 1.57 1.78 21.78
C TRP A 26 1.76 2.33 20.36
N SER A 27 3.01 2.51 19.96
CA SER A 27 3.36 2.90 18.58
C SER A 27 4.73 2.34 18.19
N ASP A 28 4.92 2.15 16.91
CA ASP A 28 6.20 1.82 16.29
C ASP A 28 6.33 2.63 15.00
N THR A 29 7.50 3.26 14.85
CA THR A 29 7.83 4.04 13.66
C THR A 29 9.15 3.53 13.12
N SER A 30 9.22 3.28 11.82
CA SER A 30 10.45 2.85 11.17
C SER A 30 10.73 3.64 9.90
N ILE A 31 12.00 3.76 9.59
CA ILE A 31 12.47 4.10 8.26
C ILE A 31 13.10 2.86 7.64
N GLY A 32 12.85 2.66 6.35
CA GLY A 32 13.31 1.48 5.64
C GLY A 32 13.94 1.81 4.30
N TYR A 33 14.66 0.83 3.79
CA TYR A 33 15.23 0.83 2.46
C TYR A 33 14.98 -0.51 1.79
N ARG A 34 14.50 -0.46 0.55
CA ARG A 34 14.28 -1.63 -0.30
C ARG A 34 15.00 -1.45 -1.63
N TYR A 35 15.55 -2.52 -2.15
CA TYR A 35 16.16 -2.54 -3.48
C TYR A 35 15.75 -3.80 -4.24
N GLY A 36 15.33 -3.61 -5.47
CA GLY A 36 14.99 -4.68 -6.40
C GLY A 36 15.35 -4.32 -7.83
N THR A 37 15.59 -5.34 -8.65
CA THR A 37 16.09 -5.19 -10.03
C THR A 37 15.12 -5.70 -11.10
N LYS A 38 13.93 -6.16 -10.69
CA LYS A 38 12.93 -6.77 -11.59
C LYS A 38 11.54 -6.15 -11.44
N PHE A 39 11.47 -4.83 -11.20
CA PHE A 39 10.19 -4.15 -11.26
C PHE A 39 9.69 -4.07 -12.70
N ALA A 40 8.37 -4.14 -12.87
CA ALA A 40 7.71 -4.08 -14.15
C ALA A 40 6.70 -2.93 -14.16
N GLU A 41 6.54 -2.29 -15.31
CA GLU A 41 5.53 -1.25 -15.54
C GLU A 41 4.71 -1.58 -16.78
N PRO A 42 3.35 -1.44 -16.75
CA PRO A 42 2.50 -1.68 -17.90
C PRO A 42 3.02 -0.98 -19.16
N PHE A 43 2.89 -1.63 -20.30
CA PHE A 43 3.39 -1.19 -21.62
C PHE A 43 4.92 -1.13 -21.73
N GLY A 44 5.65 -1.54 -20.68
CA GLY A 44 7.11 -1.71 -20.70
C GLY A 44 7.50 -3.19 -20.77
N THR A 45 8.70 -3.47 -21.27
CA THR A 45 9.27 -4.83 -21.36
C THR A 45 10.57 -4.98 -20.59
N ASN A 46 11.07 -3.88 -19.99
CA ASN A 46 12.33 -3.88 -19.29
C ASN A 46 12.18 -4.26 -17.82
N ASP A 47 13.18 -4.96 -17.31
CA ASP A 47 13.39 -5.08 -15.86
C ASP A 47 13.91 -3.74 -15.31
N ILE A 48 13.14 -3.12 -14.44
CA ILE A 48 13.43 -1.80 -13.86
C ILE A 48 14.10 -2.01 -12.51
N HIS A 49 15.15 -1.24 -12.24
CA HIS A 49 15.75 -1.19 -10.91
C HIS A 49 15.10 -0.05 -10.11
N LYS A 50 14.71 -0.34 -8.87
CA LYS A 50 14.20 0.71 -7.97
C LYS A 50 14.91 0.65 -6.62
N ASN A 51 15.26 1.85 -6.15
CA ASN A 51 15.57 2.12 -4.75
C ASN A 51 14.30 2.70 -4.13
N ILE A 52 13.92 2.19 -2.96
CA ILE A 52 12.72 2.64 -2.27
C ILE A 52 13.12 3.01 -0.84
N LEU A 53 12.84 4.24 -0.46
CA LEU A 53 12.90 4.68 0.92
C LEU A 53 11.49 4.69 1.48
N ASP A 54 11.28 4.05 2.63
CA ASP A 54 9.98 4.01 3.26
C ASP A 54 9.99 4.62 4.67
N LEU A 55 8.87 5.24 5.01
CA LEU A 55 8.50 5.65 6.36
C LEU A 55 7.23 4.90 6.72
N ASN A 56 7.31 4.08 7.76
CA ASN A 56 6.19 3.32 8.27
C ASN A 56 5.86 3.75 9.69
N HIS A 57 4.57 3.82 10.01
CA HIS A 57 4.08 4.06 11.36
C HIS A 57 2.87 3.20 11.65
N VAL A 58 2.91 2.47 12.74
CA VAL A 58 1.76 1.75 13.30
C VAL A 58 1.51 2.23 14.72
N SER A 59 0.24 2.35 15.09
CA SER A 59 -0.13 2.69 16.45
C SER A 59 -1.46 2.08 16.83
N GLY A 60 -1.62 1.76 18.10
CA GLY A 60 -2.89 1.32 18.68
C GLY A 60 -3.35 2.26 19.77
N TYR A 61 -4.66 2.36 19.92
CA TYR A 61 -5.32 3.13 20.96
C TYR A 61 -6.56 2.34 21.45
N SER A 62 -7.24 2.88 22.46
CA SER A 62 -8.33 2.20 23.15
C SER A 62 -9.40 1.56 22.25
N TYR A 63 -9.66 2.12 21.06
CA TYR A 63 -10.73 1.66 20.17
C TYR A 63 -10.27 1.09 18.83
N GLY A 64 -8.97 1.03 18.56
CA GLY A 64 -8.50 0.55 17.26
C GLY A 64 -7.03 0.76 17.00
N SER A 65 -6.67 0.80 15.71
CA SER A 65 -5.28 0.96 15.27
C SER A 65 -5.19 1.80 14.02
N ASN A 66 -4.01 2.38 13.83
CA ASN A 66 -3.63 3.13 12.64
C ASN A 66 -2.44 2.45 11.97
N PHE A 67 -2.41 2.50 10.67
CA PHE A 67 -1.29 2.14 9.82
C PHE A 67 -1.05 3.27 8.81
N PHE A 68 0.17 3.72 8.71
CA PHE A 68 0.63 4.68 7.73
C PHE A 68 1.90 4.15 7.07
N ASN A 69 1.98 4.23 5.75
CA ASN A 69 3.20 3.97 4.99
C ASN A 69 3.37 5.02 3.90
N MET A 70 4.60 5.48 3.72
CA MET A 70 4.98 6.35 2.63
C MET A 70 6.24 5.78 1.96
N ASP A 71 6.14 5.48 0.68
CA ASP A 71 7.25 5.05 -0.16
C ASP A 71 7.70 6.18 -1.07
N LEU A 72 9.00 6.45 -1.09
CA LEU A 72 9.68 7.21 -2.13
C LEU A 72 10.40 6.21 -3.05
N LEU A 73 9.84 5.98 -4.24
CA LEU A 73 10.37 5.06 -5.22
C LEU A 73 11.21 5.83 -6.26
N LEU A 74 12.47 5.45 -6.39
CA LEU A 74 13.42 6.03 -7.33
C LEU A 74 13.83 4.95 -8.35
N SER A 75 13.34 5.10 -9.58
CA SER A 75 13.58 4.15 -10.66
C SER A 75 14.83 4.50 -11.47
N ASP A 76 15.42 3.51 -12.11
CA ASP A 76 16.40 3.72 -13.15
C ASP A 76 15.73 4.18 -14.48
N LYS A 77 16.54 4.56 -15.47
CA LYS A 77 16.08 5.05 -16.79
C LYS A 77 15.29 4.04 -17.63
N LYS A 78 15.16 2.79 -17.16
CA LYS A 78 14.35 1.74 -17.80
C LYS A 78 12.86 1.78 -17.40
N ASP A 79 12.51 2.48 -16.31
CA ASP A 79 11.11 2.85 -16.09
C ASP A 79 10.67 3.65 -17.33
N PRO A 80 9.52 3.32 -17.97
CA PRO A 80 9.08 4.00 -19.18
C PRO A 80 9.10 5.51 -19.00
N SER A 81 10.30 6.06 -19.17
CA SER A 81 10.59 7.47 -18.96
C SER A 81 10.35 8.25 -20.25
N SER A 82 10.14 9.55 -20.12
CA SER A 82 10.01 10.39 -21.31
C SER A 82 11.31 10.33 -22.12
N PRO A 83 11.23 10.35 -23.46
CA PRO A 83 12.40 10.49 -24.31
C PRO A 83 13.27 11.67 -23.88
N GLY A 84 14.58 11.43 -23.72
CA GLY A 84 15.54 12.46 -23.33
C GLY A 84 15.68 12.71 -21.81
N SER A 85 14.95 12.00 -20.96
CA SER A 85 15.23 12.01 -19.51
C SER A 85 16.50 11.21 -19.24
N GLY A 86 17.50 11.85 -18.64
CA GLY A 86 18.75 11.19 -18.22
C GLY A 86 18.63 10.38 -16.93
N SER A 87 17.52 10.55 -16.20
CA SER A 87 17.18 9.88 -14.94
C SER A 87 15.92 9.03 -15.10
N GLY A 88 15.68 8.09 -14.17
CA GLY A 88 14.45 7.34 -14.07
C GLY A 88 13.30 8.15 -13.48
N ALA A 89 12.15 7.50 -13.33
CA ALA A 89 10.99 8.09 -12.69
C ALA A 89 11.16 8.15 -11.17
N SER A 90 10.51 9.15 -10.56
CA SER A 90 10.33 9.26 -9.11
C SER A 90 8.84 9.15 -8.78
N GLU A 91 8.49 8.43 -7.70
CA GLU A 91 7.11 8.28 -7.27
C GLU A 91 7.05 8.36 -5.76
N VAL A 92 6.07 9.10 -5.24
CA VAL A 92 5.66 9.02 -3.84
C VAL A 92 4.35 8.27 -3.78
N TYR A 93 4.28 7.22 -2.96
CA TYR A 93 3.07 6.45 -2.69
C TYR A 93 2.76 6.45 -1.21
N ILE A 94 1.55 6.83 -0.85
CA ILE A 94 1.10 6.93 0.54
C ILE A 94 -0.08 6.00 0.75
N VAL A 95 -0.07 5.25 1.85
CA VAL A 95 -1.17 4.41 2.33
C VAL A 95 -1.50 4.81 3.75
N TYR A 96 -2.78 5.02 4.06
CA TYR A 96 -3.28 5.14 5.42
C TYR A 96 -4.47 4.22 5.63
N ARG A 97 -4.47 3.51 6.75
CA ARG A 97 -5.60 2.68 7.21
C ARG A 97 -5.87 2.96 8.68
N HIS A 98 -7.13 3.14 8.98
CA HIS A 98 -7.65 3.18 10.33
C HIS A 98 -8.62 2.03 10.51
N THR A 99 -8.42 1.19 11.53
CA THR A 99 -9.29 0.07 11.84
C THR A 99 -9.87 0.22 13.24
N LEU A 100 -11.17 0.43 13.32
CA LEU A 100 -11.91 0.36 14.57
C LEU A 100 -12.09 -1.10 14.99
N ASP A 101 -11.85 -1.39 16.25
CA ASP A 101 -12.13 -2.67 16.89
C ASP A 101 -13.56 -2.62 17.47
N LEU A 102 -14.49 -3.32 16.83
CA LEU A 102 -15.90 -3.24 17.20
C LEU A 102 -16.18 -3.78 18.62
N SER A 103 -15.39 -4.74 19.11
CA SER A 103 -15.59 -5.20 20.50
C SER A 103 -15.25 -4.13 21.52
N LYS A 104 -14.22 -3.34 21.24
CA LYS A 104 -13.81 -2.23 22.12
C LYS A 104 -14.77 -1.04 22.05
N VAL A 105 -15.37 -0.81 20.86
CA VAL A 105 -16.33 0.29 20.66
C VAL A 105 -17.67 -0.03 21.29
N THR A 106 -18.11 -1.30 21.25
CA THR A 106 -19.47 -1.71 21.71
C THR A 106 -19.46 -2.46 23.04
N ASP A 107 -18.29 -2.69 23.62
CA ASP A 107 -18.09 -3.54 24.80
C ASP A 107 -18.73 -4.94 24.64
N SER A 108 -18.64 -5.50 23.44
CA SER A 108 -19.24 -6.78 23.05
C SER A 108 -18.21 -7.71 22.44
N LYS A 109 -18.42 -9.03 22.57
CA LYS A 109 -17.53 -10.03 21.96
C LYS A 109 -18.04 -10.44 20.59
N PHE A 110 -17.16 -10.39 19.58
CA PHE A 110 -17.44 -10.81 18.20
C PHE A 110 -16.57 -11.99 17.74
N ALA A 111 -16.04 -12.78 18.67
CA ALA A 111 -15.22 -13.95 18.35
C ALA A 111 -16.08 -15.14 17.87
N PHE A 112 -15.65 -15.77 16.76
CA PHE A 112 -16.24 -16.99 16.23
C PHE A 112 -15.22 -17.75 15.34
N GLY A 113 -15.15 -19.08 15.49
CA GLY A 113 -14.17 -19.90 14.76
C GLY A 113 -12.74 -19.33 14.88
N PRO A 114 -12.01 -19.10 13.77
CA PRO A 114 -10.67 -18.54 13.80
C PRO A 114 -10.64 -17.01 13.88
N VAL A 115 -11.81 -16.36 13.99
CA VAL A 115 -11.91 -14.89 14.10
C VAL A 115 -11.94 -14.51 15.58
N ARG A 116 -10.95 -13.73 16.01
CA ARG A 116 -10.91 -13.20 17.39
C ARG A 116 -11.79 -11.98 17.57
N ASN A 117 -12.00 -11.20 16.51
CA ASN A 117 -12.80 -9.98 16.56
C ASN A 117 -13.19 -9.46 15.17
N LEU A 118 -14.15 -8.54 15.15
CA LEU A 118 -14.58 -7.78 13.98
C LEU A 118 -14.07 -6.34 14.06
N GLY A 119 -13.74 -5.76 12.91
CA GLY A 119 -13.38 -4.37 12.78
C GLY A 119 -14.09 -3.67 11.62
N LEU A 120 -13.99 -2.37 11.62
CA LEU A 120 -14.36 -1.51 10.49
C LEU A 120 -13.12 -0.74 10.05
N THR A 121 -12.68 -0.96 8.81
CA THR A 121 -11.49 -0.28 8.25
C THR A 121 -11.92 0.81 7.29
N ALA A 122 -11.34 1.99 7.47
CA ALA A 122 -11.41 3.12 6.54
C ALA A 122 -9.99 3.58 6.21
N GLY A 123 -9.79 4.18 5.03
CA GLY A 123 -8.46 4.67 4.68
C GLY A 123 -8.39 5.29 3.30
N PHE A 124 -7.18 5.68 2.94
CA PHE A 124 -6.90 6.24 1.62
C PHE A 124 -5.51 5.82 1.14
N ASP A 125 -5.35 5.82 -0.20
CA ASP A 125 -4.06 5.77 -0.87
C ASP A 125 -3.95 6.99 -1.79
N ALA A 126 -2.73 7.48 -1.96
CA ALA A 126 -2.42 8.54 -2.90
C ALA A 126 -1.05 8.31 -3.55
N ASN A 127 -0.93 8.58 -4.85
CA ASN A 127 0.37 8.61 -5.47
C ASN A 127 0.56 9.82 -6.39
N VAL A 128 1.82 10.20 -6.52
CA VAL A 128 2.29 11.13 -7.55
C VAL A 128 3.57 10.55 -8.15
N LYS A 129 3.53 10.28 -9.46
CA LYS A 129 4.69 9.87 -10.25
C LYS A 129 5.12 11.02 -11.15
N VAL A 130 6.42 11.24 -11.29
CA VAL A 130 7.03 12.26 -12.14
C VAL A 130 8.19 11.64 -12.94
N ASP A 131 8.59 12.33 -14.01
CA ASP A 131 9.71 11.94 -14.89
C ASP A 131 9.52 10.62 -15.64
N ALA A 132 8.31 10.05 -15.62
CA ALA A 132 7.89 8.94 -16.46
C ALA A 132 7.23 9.44 -17.75
N GLY A 133 7.06 8.54 -18.73
CA GLY A 133 6.21 8.79 -19.89
C GLY A 133 4.74 8.97 -19.48
N TYR A 134 4.27 8.13 -18.55
CA TYR A 134 2.96 8.20 -17.93
C TYR A 134 3.12 8.50 -16.44
N ASN A 135 2.69 9.68 -16.03
CA ASN A 135 2.83 10.18 -14.65
C ASN A 135 1.47 10.10 -13.95
N SER A 136 1.25 9.05 -13.17
CA SER A 136 0.01 8.84 -12.41
C SER A 136 -0.15 9.84 -11.28
N ARG A 137 -1.42 10.18 -10.97
CA ARG A 137 -1.84 10.98 -9.81
C ARG A 137 -3.11 10.40 -9.22
N LYS A 138 -2.96 9.20 -8.65
CA LYS A 138 -4.08 8.44 -8.11
C LYS A 138 -4.51 8.94 -6.74
N GLN A 139 -5.79 8.79 -6.48
CA GLN A 139 -6.40 8.93 -5.17
C GLN A 139 -7.40 7.79 -4.99
N MET A 140 -7.33 7.11 -3.87
CA MET A 140 -8.20 5.99 -3.53
C MET A 140 -8.76 6.20 -2.13
N LEU A 141 -10.02 5.82 -1.94
CA LEU A 141 -10.68 5.76 -0.64
C LEU A 141 -11.21 4.35 -0.43
N VAL A 142 -11.03 3.83 0.76
CA VAL A 142 -11.48 2.49 1.13
C VAL A 142 -12.33 2.52 2.39
N LEU A 143 -13.34 1.66 2.44
CA LEU A 143 -14.19 1.47 3.62
C LEU A 143 -14.81 0.07 3.60
N GLY A 144 -14.77 -0.64 4.73
CA GLY A 144 -15.46 -1.91 4.85
C GLY A 144 -15.10 -2.73 6.09
N PRO A 145 -15.77 -3.87 6.28
CA PRO A 145 -15.55 -4.76 7.41
C PRO A 145 -14.19 -5.46 7.35
N THR A 146 -13.67 -5.78 8.54
CA THR A 146 -12.41 -6.48 8.77
C THR A 146 -12.59 -7.62 9.73
N LEU A 147 -12.12 -8.81 9.37
CA LEU A 147 -11.96 -9.96 10.26
C LEU A 147 -10.55 -9.90 10.86
N MET A 148 -10.47 -9.81 12.17
CA MET A 148 -9.22 -9.91 12.92
C MET A 148 -9.04 -11.38 13.31
N MET A 149 -8.04 -12.06 12.75
CA MET A 149 -7.85 -13.48 12.94
C MET A 149 -7.10 -13.77 14.25
N ASP A 150 -7.38 -14.92 14.84
CA ASP A 150 -6.69 -15.41 16.03
C ASP A 150 -5.41 -16.15 15.64
N VAL A 151 -4.32 -15.40 15.50
CA VAL A 151 -2.98 -15.90 15.15
C VAL A 151 -1.93 -15.21 16.03
N PRO A 152 -0.74 -15.79 16.20
CA PRO A 152 0.42 -15.07 16.76
C PRO A 152 0.70 -13.82 15.94
N GLY A 153 0.89 -12.67 16.62
CA GLY A 153 1.00 -11.38 15.93
C GLY A 153 -0.36 -10.88 15.42
N PHE A 154 -0.49 -10.66 14.12
CA PHE A 154 -1.76 -10.27 13.52
C PHE A 154 -1.96 -10.80 12.11
N LEU A 155 -3.21 -11.04 11.76
CA LEU A 155 -3.71 -11.25 10.40
C LEU A 155 -5.09 -10.60 10.32
N ASN A 156 -5.21 -9.58 9.52
CA ASN A 156 -6.47 -8.87 9.26
C ASN A 156 -6.91 -9.15 7.82
N VAL A 157 -8.15 -9.61 7.64
CA VAL A 157 -8.76 -9.84 6.33
C VAL A 157 -9.94 -8.90 6.17
N SER A 158 -9.88 -8.00 5.19
CA SER A 158 -10.88 -6.95 4.99
C SER A 158 -11.54 -7.05 3.62
N LEU A 159 -12.85 -6.83 3.59
CA LEU A 159 -13.63 -6.66 2.36
C LEU A 159 -14.00 -5.18 2.24
N LEU A 160 -13.34 -4.47 1.34
CA LEU A 160 -13.44 -3.02 1.26
C LEU A 160 -14.13 -2.59 -0.04
N ALA A 161 -15.04 -1.63 0.06
CA ALA A 161 -15.45 -0.84 -1.08
C ALA A 161 -14.29 0.12 -1.41
N LEU A 162 -13.86 0.15 -2.68
CA LEU A 162 -12.77 0.97 -3.17
C LEU A 162 -13.28 1.97 -4.21
N ARG A 163 -13.07 3.25 -3.95
CA ARG A 163 -13.29 4.33 -4.90
C ARG A 163 -11.95 4.90 -5.33
N GLU A 164 -11.62 4.75 -6.60
CA GLU A 164 -10.36 5.20 -7.19
C GLU A 164 -10.58 6.32 -8.20
N SER A 165 -9.63 7.24 -8.30
CA SER A 165 -9.56 8.23 -9.37
C SER A 165 -8.11 8.46 -9.78
N ASN A 166 -7.90 8.93 -11.02
CA ASN A 166 -6.59 9.26 -11.55
C ASN A 166 -6.65 10.54 -12.39
N ALA A 167 -5.56 11.30 -12.42
CA ALA A 167 -5.40 12.50 -13.26
C ALA A 167 -3.99 12.49 -13.85
N PRO A 168 -3.67 11.53 -14.74
CA PRO A 168 -2.31 11.36 -15.22
C PRO A 168 -1.89 12.50 -16.15
N TYR A 169 -0.58 12.71 -16.18
CA TYR A 169 0.07 13.54 -17.18
C TYR A 169 0.91 12.65 -18.10
N ASN A 170 0.67 12.74 -19.41
CA ASN A 170 1.41 12.00 -20.42
C ASN A 170 2.44 12.91 -21.07
N LYS A 171 3.73 12.63 -20.87
CA LYS A 171 4.81 13.41 -21.44
C LYS A 171 4.98 13.23 -22.95
N PHE A 172 4.54 12.11 -23.51
CA PHE A 172 4.63 11.88 -24.97
C PHE A 172 3.65 12.76 -25.73
N SER A 173 2.44 12.98 -25.20
CA SER A 173 1.46 13.89 -25.79
C SER A 173 1.57 15.33 -25.27
N GLY A 174 2.34 15.57 -24.21
CA GLY A 174 2.44 16.86 -23.56
C GLY A 174 1.15 17.32 -22.87
N THR A 175 0.22 16.38 -22.60
CA THR A 175 -1.12 16.69 -22.09
C THR A 175 -1.43 16.01 -20.77
N GLY A 176 -2.17 16.69 -19.89
CA GLY A 176 -2.78 16.11 -18.72
C GLY A 176 -4.17 15.59 -19.02
N THR A 177 -4.53 14.46 -18.42
CA THR A 177 -5.89 13.93 -18.45
C THR A 177 -6.67 14.51 -17.27
N PRO A 178 -7.88 15.08 -17.48
CA PRO A 178 -8.76 15.49 -16.38
C PRO A 178 -8.98 14.32 -15.41
N ARG A 179 -9.23 14.65 -14.14
CA ARG A 179 -9.45 13.60 -13.12
C ARG A 179 -10.61 12.69 -13.52
N TYR A 180 -10.26 11.44 -13.78
CA TYR A 180 -11.18 10.37 -14.13
C TYR A 180 -11.52 9.57 -12.87
N ASN A 181 -12.80 9.28 -12.65
CA ASN A 181 -13.26 8.45 -11.55
C ASN A 181 -13.65 7.08 -12.09
N TYR A 182 -12.99 6.04 -11.60
CA TYR A 182 -13.37 4.65 -11.91
C TYR A 182 -14.67 4.27 -11.21
N LYS A 183 -15.33 3.21 -11.67
CA LYS A 183 -16.48 2.65 -10.96
C LYS A 183 -16.03 2.18 -9.59
N THR A 184 -16.84 2.42 -8.56
CA THR A 184 -16.63 1.81 -7.24
C THR A 184 -16.60 0.29 -7.38
N HIS A 185 -15.61 -0.36 -6.81
CA HIS A 185 -15.37 -1.79 -6.92
C HIS A 185 -14.91 -2.34 -5.58
N VAL A 186 -14.74 -3.66 -5.50
CA VAL A 186 -14.39 -4.35 -4.26
C VAL A 186 -12.90 -4.67 -4.22
N MET A 187 -12.31 -4.51 -3.05
CA MET A 187 -10.98 -4.99 -2.70
C MET A 187 -11.07 -5.97 -1.54
N LEU A 188 -10.65 -7.21 -1.75
CA LEU A 188 -10.35 -8.15 -0.67
C LEU A 188 -8.87 -8.01 -0.34
N THR A 189 -8.56 -7.68 0.90
CA THR A 189 -7.19 -7.49 1.35
C THR A 189 -6.91 -8.32 2.59
N ALA A 190 -5.70 -8.89 2.67
CA ALA A 190 -5.14 -9.48 3.87
C ALA A 190 -3.85 -8.72 4.20
N ALA A 191 -3.65 -8.38 5.48
CA ALA A 191 -2.41 -7.82 6.00
C ALA A 191 -1.98 -8.61 7.23
N TRP A 192 -0.69 -8.93 7.33
CA TRP A 192 -0.18 -9.79 8.39
C TRP A 192 1.20 -9.36 8.88
N GLY A 193 1.47 -9.72 10.16
CA GLY A 193 2.77 -9.71 10.78
C GLY A 193 2.82 -10.88 11.77
N ILE A 194 3.42 -11.99 11.34
CA ILE A 194 3.40 -13.27 12.05
C ILE A 194 4.82 -13.64 12.47
N PRO A 195 5.11 -13.72 13.78
CA PRO A 195 6.40 -14.20 14.27
C PRO A 195 6.57 -15.70 13.94
N LEU A 196 7.75 -16.12 13.52
CA LEU A 196 8.04 -17.48 13.13
C LEU A 196 8.54 -18.32 14.33
N GLY A 197 7.62 -18.64 15.20
CA GLY A 197 7.87 -19.43 16.41
C GLY A 197 8.80 -18.69 17.38
N LYS A 198 9.91 -19.36 17.78
CA LYS A 198 10.91 -18.78 18.70
C LYS A 198 12.11 -18.16 17.96
N LEU A 199 12.10 -18.15 16.65
CA LEU A 199 13.18 -17.58 15.84
C LEU A 199 13.05 -16.04 15.86
N PRO A 200 14.15 -15.30 15.74
CA PRO A 200 14.12 -13.85 15.58
C PRO A 200 13.69 -13.46 14.16
N LEU A 201 12.65 -14.11 13.65
CA LEU A 201 12.12 -13.96 12.31
C LEU A 201 10.63 -13.65 12.36
N ALA A 202 10.17 -12.80 11.45
CA ALA A 202 8.75 -12.57 11.19
C ALA A 202 8.44 -12.70 9.70
N PHE A 203 7.25 -13.20 9.37
CA PHE A 203 6.66 -13.13 8.05
C PHE A 203 5.63 -12.02 8.04
N GLU A 204 5.87 -11.00 7.25
CA GLU A 204 5.08 -9.77 7.21
C GLU A 204 4.64 -9.47 5.78
N GLY A 205 3.58 -8.68 5.61
CA GLY A 205 3.17 -8.27 4.28
C GLY A 205 1.68 -8.06 4.10
N PHE A 206 1.28 -8.03 2.83
CA PHE A 206 -0.12 -7.91 2.44
C PHE A 206 -0.41 -8.66 1.12
N ALA A 207 -1.69 -8.95 0.89
CA ALA A 207 -2.20 -9.43 -0.38
C ALA A 207 -3.53 -8.74 -0.70
N ASN A 208 -3.66 -8.21 -1.92
CA ASN A 208 -4.86 -7.54 -2.40
C ASN A 208 -5.40 -8.26 -3.64
N TYR A 209 -6.67 -8.61 -3.63
CA TYR A 209 -7.44 -8.89 -4.82
C TYR A 209 -8.39 -7.72 -5.06
N ILE A 210 -8.21 -7.01 -6.17
CA ILE A 210 -9.01 -5.84 -6.53
C ILE A 210 -9.83 -6.19 -7.76
N ALA A 211 -11.15 -6.08 -7.66
CA ALA A 211 -12.05 -6.36 -8.76
C ALA A 211 -11.86 -5.36 -9.92
N SER A 212 -12.33 -5.72 -11.10
CA SER A 212 -12.34 -4.79 -12.24
C SER A 212 -13.06 -3.49 -11.88
N LYS A 213 -12.44 -2.37 -12.21
CA LYS A 213 -12.94 -1.01 -11.97
C LYS A 213 -13.65 -0.38 -13.18
N GLY A 214 -14.03 -1.24 -14.13
CA GLY A 214 -14.76 -0.84 -15.34
C GLY A 214 -13.82 -0.46 -16.47
N LYS A 215 -13.93 0.76 -16.97
CA LYS A 215 -13.04 1.33 -17.98
C LYS A 215 -11.97 2.21 -17.32
N ASP A 216 -10.80 2.25 -17.94
CA ASP A 216 -9.77 3.21 -17.60
C ASP A 216 -10.03 4.61 -18.19
N GLU A 217 -9.17 5.58 -17.92
CA GLU A 217 -9.27 6.95 -18.40
C GLU A 217 -9.12 7.11 -19.92
N PHE A 218 -8.74 6.05 -20.61
CA PHE A 218 -8.63 5.99 -22.09
C PHE A 218 -9.74 5.17 -22.71
N GLY A 219 -10.69 4.65 -21.90
CA GLY A 219 -11.83 3.84 -22.34
C GLY A 219 -11.55 2.35 -22.43
N GLY A 220 -10.33 1.89 -22.10
CA GLY A 220 -9.95 0.48 -22.08
C GLY A 220 -10.62 -0.28 -20.92
N ALA A 221 -11.00 -1.54 -21.16
CA ALA A 221 -11.55 -2.39 -20.10
C ALA A 221 -10.44 -2.78 -19.10
N THR A 222 -10.73 -2.64 -17.80
CA THR A 222 -9.80 -3.05 -16.75
C THR A 222 -10.02 -4.51 -16.35
N ALA A 223 -8.95 -5.18 -15.94
CA ALA A 223 -8.98 -6.55 -15.42
C ALA A 223 -8.88 -6.54 -13.88
N PRO A 224 -9.39 -7.58 -13.21
CA PRO A 224 -9.09 -7.79 -11.80
C PRO A 224 -7.59 -7.91 -11.59
N GLU A 225 -7.07 -7.27 -10.53
CA GLU A 225 -5.66 -7.35 -10.19
C GLU A 225 -5.43 -8.15 -8.91
N PHE A 226 -4.28 -8.80 -8.83
CA PHE A 226 -3.81 -9.46 -7.63
C PHE A 226 -2.42 -8.96 -7.32
N ASN A 227 -2.24 -8.38 -6.14
CA ASN A 227 -0.97 -7.88 -5.63
C ASN A 227 -0.68 -8.57 -4.29
N PHE A 228 0.38 -9.35 -4.27
CA PHE A 228 0.97 -9.93 -3.07
C PHE A 228 2.33 -9.26 -2.86
N ASP A 229 2.59 -8.82 -1.64
CA ASP A 229 3.90 -8.32 -1.22
C ASP A 229 4.19 -8.88 0.17
N GLY A 230 5.18 -9.76 0.24
CA GLY A 230 5.50 -10.51 1.45
C GLY A 230 7.00 -10.55 1.72
N GLN A 231 7.35 -10.43 2.99
CA GLN A 231 8.73 -10.36 3.44
C GLN A 231 9.00 -11.29 4.61
N VAL A 232 10.20 -11.85 4.66
CA VAL A 232 10.74 -12.53 5.85
C VAL A 232 11.83 -11.63 6.43
N MET A 233 11.58 -11.13 7.64
CA MET A 233 12.43 -10.17 8.32
C MET A 233 13.15 -10.83 9.51
N LEU A 234 14.46 -10.62 9.58
CA LEU A 234 15.33 -11.02 10.70
C LEU A 234 15.56 -9.83 11.62
N ASP A 235 15.20 -9.95 12.89
CA ASP A 235 15.59 -9.01 13.93
C ASP A 235 17.06 -9.26 14.31
N LEU A 236 17.94 -8.39 13.84
CA LEU A 236 19.38 -8.52 14.10
C LEU A 236 19.73 -8.30 15.56
N GLY A 237 19.02 -7.40 16.27
CA GLY A 237 19.23 -7.20 17.68
C GLY A 237 18.95 -8.47 18.48
N ALA A 238 17.80 -9.09 18.26
CA ALA A 238 17.45 -10.36 18.90
C ALA A 238 18.38 -11.50 18.51
N ALA A 239 18.83 -11.56 17.26
CA ALA A 239 19.72 -12.62 16.76
C ALA A 239 21.15 -12.54 17.32
N THR A 240 21.64 -11.33 17.62
CA THR A 240 23.05 -11.09 18.01
C THR A 240 23.22 -10.70 19.48
N GLY A 241 22.13 -10.68 20.27
CA GLY A 241 22.18 -10.27 21.69
C GLY A 241 22.20 -8.74 21.89
N GLY A 242 21.89 -7.97 20.86
CA GLY A 242 21.69 -6.52 20.94
C GLY A 242 20.27 -6.14 21.37
N THR A 243 19.86 -4.91 21.06
CA THR A 243 18.50 -4.42 21.37
C THR A 243 17.49 -4.99 20.38
N PRO A 244 16.53 -5.84 20.82
CA PRO A 244 15.51 -6.38 19.94
C PRO A 244 14.63 -5.29 19.29
N ASN A 245 14.08 -5.60 18.13
CA ASN A 245 13.15 -4.76 17.37
C ASN A 245 13.71 -3.39 16.94
N LYS A 246 15.03 -3.18 16.95
CA LYS A 246 15.63 -1.92 16.49
C LYS A 246 16.09 -1.95 15.05
N PHE A 247 16.76 -3.01 14.64
CA PHE A 247 17.22 -3.14 13.28
C PHE A 247 16.83 -4.49 12.72
N LYS A 248 16.08 -4.44 11.62
CA LYS A 248 15.62 -5.63 10.90
C LYS A 248 16.15 -5.62 9.47
N MET A 249 16.42 -6.79 8.94
CA MET A 249 16.74 -6.96 7.52
C MET A 249 16.10 -8.25 6.98
N GLY A 250 15.84 -8.28 5.69
CA GLY A 250 15.15 -9.43 5.13
C GLY A 250 15.08 -9.48 3.62
N LEU A 251 14.33 -10.46 3.17
CA LEU A 251 14.00 -10.66 1.77
C LEU A 251 12.51 -10.41 1.58
N GLU A 252 12.18 -9.66 0.54
CA GLU A 252 10.82 -9.30 0.16
C GLU A 252 10.56 -9.80 -1.27
N TYR A 253 9.33 -10.20 -1.55
CA TYR A 253 8.91 -10.62 -2.87
C TYR A 253 7.55 -10.03 -3.22
N GLN A 254 7.51 -9.26 -4.32
CA GLN A 254 6.28 -8.75 -4.89
C GLN A 254 5.85 -9.61 -6.07
N TYR A 255 4.59 -10.03 -6.04
CA TYR A 255 3.88 -10.67 -7.14
C TYR A 255 2.65 -9.86 -7.47
N TRP A 256 2.68 -9.13 -8.60
CA TRP A 256 1.58 -8.24 -8.97
C TRP A 256 1.10 -8.51 -10.40
N ARG A 257 -0.02 -9.18 -10.49
CA ARG A 257 -0.67 -9.55 -11.75
C ARG A 257 -1.75 -8.55 -12.12
N ASN A 258 -1.85 -8.20 -13.41
CA ASN A 258 -2.73 -7.18 -13.98
C ASN A 258 -2.53 -5.82 -13.28
N LYS A 259 -1.27 -5.44 -13.16
CA LYS A 259 -0.84 -4.25 -12.42
C LYS A 259 -1.65 -3.02 -12.83
N PHE A 260 -2.25 -2.34 -11.84
CA PHE A 260 -3.14 -1.19 -12.01
C PHE A 260 -4.42 -1.47 -12.81
N GLY A 261 -4.87 -2.73 -12.88
CA GLY A 261 -6.02 -3.13 -13.69
C GLY A 261 -5.70 -3.35 -15.17
N ASN A 262 -4.44 -3.29 -15.58
CA ASN A 262 -4.01 -3.53 -16.95
C ASN A 262 -3.88 -5.03 -17.25
N PRO A 263 -4.63 -5.60 -18.21
CA PRO A 263 -4.54 -7.03 -18.54
C PRO A 263 -3.14 -7.39 -19.06
N TYR A 264 -2.40 -8.24 -18.36
CA TYR A 264 -1.04 -8.64 -18.76
C TYR A 264 -1.00 -9.51 -20.04
N LYS A 265 -2.12 -10.14 -20.39
CA LYS A 265 -2.31 -10.86 -21.66
C LYS A 265 -2.85 -9.96 -22.78
N GLY A 266 -3.06 -8.67 -22.50
CA GLY A 266 -3.53 -7.66 -23.45
C GLY A 266 -2.40 -6.73 -23.90
N PRO A 267 -2.76 -5.54 -24.39
CA PRO A 267 -1.80 -4.56 -24.91
C PRO A 267 -0.75 -4.09 -23.88
N ALA A 268 -1.07 -4.15 -22.57
CA ALA A 268 -0.14 -3.78 -21.51
C ALA A 268 1.06 -4.75 -21.39
N GLY A 269 0.92 -5.97 -21.90
CA GLY A 269 2.00 -6.94 -22.03
C GLY A 269 2.59 -7.42 -20.70
N SER A 270 3.79 -7.98 -20.76
CA SER A 270 4.50 -8.54 -19.61
C SER A 270 4.77 -7.52 -18.50
N GLY A 271 4.87 -6.24 -18.82
CA GLY A 271 5.05 -5.17 -17.83
C GLY A 271 3.87 -4.98 -16.87
N ALA A 272 2.69 -5.52 -17.19
CA ALA A 272 1.56 -5.56 -16.26
C ALA A 272 1.63 -6.77 -15.30
N PHE A 273 2.74 -7.48 -15.24
CA PHE A 273 2.95 -8.62 -14.37
C PHE A 273 4.33 -8.54 -13.70
N ALA A 274 4.40 -7.99 -12.49
CA ALA A 274 5.63 -7.90 -11.72
C ALA A 274 5.88 -9.18 -10.90
N LYS A 275 7.15 -9.60 -10.87
CA LYS A 275 7.69 -10.70 -10.06
C LYS A 275 9.05 -10.23 -9.53
N THR A 276 9.02 -9.47 -8.45
CA THR A 276 10.14 -8.66 -8.01
C THR A 276 10.70 -9.16 -6.69
N PRO A 277 11.86 -9.84 -6.69
CA PRO A 277 12.61 -10.06 -5.46
C PRO A 277 13.30 -8.77 -5.02
N MET A 278 13.32 -8.52 -3.71
CA MET A 278 13.95 -7.35 -3.10
C MET A 278 14.74 -7.75 -1.85
N ILE A 279 15.75 -6.98 -1.55
CA ILE A 279 16.35 -6.92 -0.21
C ILE A 279 15.72 -5.75 0.53
N ARG A 280 15.57 -5.88 1.86
CA ARG A 280 14.97 -4.88 2.73
C ARG A 280 15.75 -4.74 4.02
N ALA A 281 15.84 -3.51 4.52
CA ALA A 281 16.38 -3.19 5.84
C ALA A 281 15.52 -2.09 6.47
N GLU A 282 15.32 -2.16 7.79
CA GLU A 282 14.49 -1.22 8.56
C GLU A 282 15.16 -0.86 9.89
N TYR A 283 15.00 0.39 10.28
CA TYR A 283 15.37 0.87 11.60
C TYR A 283 14.13 1.41 12.30
N HIS A 284 13.85 0.89 13.50
CA HIS A 284 12.71 1.23 14.34
C HIS A 284 13.12 2.17 15.48
N PHE A 285 12.32 3.19 15.72
CA PHE A 285 12.59 4.22 16.74
C PHE A 285 12.06 3.86 18.12
#